data_53fdc807a3c180412ec6a098306c1e8d
#
_entry.id   53fdc807a3c180412ec6a098306c1e8d
#
_cell.length_a   1.000
_cell.length_b   1.000
_cell.length_c   1.000
_cell.angle_alpha   90.00
_cell.angle_beta   90.00
_cell.angle_gamma   90.00
#
_symmetry.space_group_name_H-M   'P 1'
#
loop_
_entity.id
_entity.type
_entity.pdbx_description
1 polymer ?
#
loop_
_entity_poly.entity_id
_entity_poly.type
_entity_poly.pdbx_seq_one_letter_code
_entity_poly.pdbx_strand_id
1 'polypeptide(L)'
;MRVPIFPVSYYKDSIGNNQGLKDLIVHKIMNTVDDLEVPQSWYTNKIKTSFVGEKKGKEVLLGKDQTILSLLHQEYEKCLNKFFENAHYSISVDKLWYNCYVDGEFQEMHCHVGQPSNRPHFSCVHFLSFDSIRHKPVVFEDPIYQLRVLSVEMIDNQYSSEHYPDIQEGDFIMFPSYLRHGVYPSPSTPDYPRITISMNFKVLEYGEEVFS
;
A
#
# COMPACT_ATOMS: atom_id res chain seq x y z
N MET A 1 -20.98 12.00 24.93
CA MET A 1 -19.72 11.27 24.54
C MET A 1 -20.09 10.30 23.43
N ARG A 2 -19.43 10.37 22.27
CA ARG A 2 -19.63 9.40 21.17
C ARG A 2 -18.60 8.29 21.34
N VAL A 3 -19.03 7.04 21.31
CA VAL A 3 -18.17 5.87 21.42
C VAL A 3 -18.27 5.12 20.09
N PRO A 4 -17.16 4.93 19.34
CA PRO A 4 -17.20 4.15 18.12
C PRO A 4 -17.50 2.67 18.45
N ILE A 5 -18.42 2.04 17.69
CA ILE A 5 -18.82 0.65 17.93
C ILE A 5 -18.10 -0.27 16.97
N PHE A 6 -17.75 -0.03 15.83
CA PHE A 6 -17.00 -0.87 14.88
C PHE A 6 -15.98 0.01 14.12
N PRO A 7 -14.88 0.40 14.76
CA PRO A 7 -13.88 1.22 14.09
C PRO A 7 -13.19 0.43 12.97
N VAL A 8 -13.10 1.02 11.80
CA VAL A 8 -12.14 0.60 10.78
C VAL A 8 -10.88 1.43 10.99
N SER A 9 -9.74 0.78 11.06
CA SER A 9 -8.47 1.44 11.30
C SER A 9 -7.40 0.97 10.29
N TYR A 10 -6.40 1.81 10.10
CA TYR A 10 -5.14 1.43 9.48
C TYR A 10 -4.02 1.64 10.50
N TYR A 11 -2.97 0.87 10.36
CA TYR A 11 -1.72 1.04 11.10
C TYR A 11 -0.77 1.93 10.29
N LYS A 12 -0.06 2.82 10.97
CA LYS A 12 0.98 3.66 10.36
C LYS A 12 2.25 3.57 11.20
N ASP A 13 3.38 3.37 10.52
CA ASP A 13 4.72 3.47 11.08
C ASP A 13 5.64 4.18 10.07
N SER A 14 6.87 4.46 10.45
CA SER A 14 7.88 5.01 9.55
C SER A 14 9.06 4.06 9.46
N ILE A 15 9.46 3.75 8.23
CA ILE A 15 10.70 2.99 7.94
C ILE A 15 11.92 3.88 8.11
N GLY A 16 11.70 5.20 8.23
CA GLY A 16 12.76 6.18 8.28
C GLY A 16 13.35 6.48 6.90
N ASN A 17 14.20 7.49 6.85
CA ASN A 17 14.82 7.93 5.60
C ASN A 17 16.09 7.11 5.34
N ASN A 18 15.94 5.89 4.79
CA ASN A 18 17.06 5.13 4.27
C ASN A 18 17.37 5.57 2.85
N GLN A 19 18.11 6.69 2.72
CA GLN A 19 18.39 7.30 1.42
C GLN A 19 19.12 6.32 0.49
N GLY A 20 20.03 5.49 0.99
CA GLY A 20 20.75 4.51 0.16
C GLY A 20 19.81 3.45 -0.43
N LEU A 21 18.87 2.93 0.35
CA LEU A 21 17.86 1.99 -0.13
C LEU A 21 16.92 2.66 -1.13
N LYS A 22 16.47 3.88 -0.83
CA LYS A 22 15.62 4.67 -1.72
C LYS A 22 16.32 4.87 -3.08
N ASP A 23 17.54 5.39 -3.09
CA ASP A 23 18.29 5.66 -4.32
C ASP A 23 18.49 4.40 -5.15
N LEU A 24 18.83 3.29 -4.51
CA LEU A 24 18.99 2.00 -5.17
C LEU A 24 17.70 1.55 -5.86
N ILE A 25 16.57 1.61 -5.16
CA ILE A 25 15.27 1.13 -5.67
C ILE A 25 14.75 2.11 -6.73
N VAL A 26 14.78 3.40 -6.48
CA VAL A 26 14.33 4.43 -7.44
C VAL A 26 15.13 4.32 -8.73
N HIS A 27 16.46 4.23 -8.64
CA HIS A 27 17.31 4.09 -9.82
C HIS A 27 16.92 2.85 -10.65
N LYS A 28 16.72 1.70 -10.00
CA LYS A 28 16.30 0.48 -10.70
C LYS A 28 14.91 0.61 -11.33
N ILE A 29 13.95 1.17 -10.60
CA ILE A 29 12.59 1.40 -11.12
C ILE A 29 12.65 2.30 -12.35
N MET A 30 13.30 3.45 -12.25
CA MET A 30 13.35 4.42 -13.35
C MET A 30 14.04 3.87 -14.60
N ASN A 31 14.98 2.95 -14.46
CA ASN A 31 15.64 2.30 -15.60
C ASN A 31 14.82 1.18 -16.26
N THR A 32 13.74 0.72 -15.62
CA THR A 32 12.91 -0.39 -16.15
C THR A 32 11.46 0.02 -16.45
N VAL A 33 11.12 1.25 -16.15
CA VAL A 33 9.76 1.76 -16.16
C VAL A 33 9.07 1.69 -17.54
N ASP A 34 9.80 1.80 -18.64
CA ASP A 34 9.22 1.79 -19.99
C ASP A 34 8.84 0.39 -20.48
N ASP A 35 9.22 -0.65 -19.73
CA ASP A 35 9.03 -2.04 -20.13
C ASP A 35 7.84 -2.74 -19.44
N LEU A 36 7.10 -2.03 -18.60
CA LEU A 36 6.05 -2.60 -17.77
C LEU A 36 4.66 -2.43 -18.41
N GLU A 37 3.85 -3.48 -18.28
CA GLU A 37 2.45 -3.44 -18.70
C GLU A 37 1.52 -3.13 -17.54
N VAL A 38 0.54 -2.26 -17.79
CA VAL A 38 -0.56 -2.04 -16.86
C VAL A 38 -1.51 -3.23 -16.96
N PRO A 39 -2.05 -3.75 -15.82
CA PRO A 39 -3.08 -4.78 -15.87
C PRO A 39 -4.26 -4.35 -16.73
N GLN A 40 -4.72 -5.22 -17.63
CA GLN A 40 -5.87 -4.92 -18.51
C GLN A 40 -7.17 -4.66 -17.73
N SER A 41 -7.25 -5.11 -16.49
CA SER A 41 -8.38 -4.89 -15.59
C SER A 41 -8.38 -3.52 -14.92
N TRP A 42 -7.31 -2.73 -15.05
CA TRP A 42 -7.23 -1.40 -14.48
C TRP A 42 -7.74 -0.35 -15.47
N TYR A 43 -8.47 0.64 -14.98
CA TYR A 43 -8.97 1.73 -15.82
C TYR A 43 -7.89 2.73 -16.22
N THR A 44 -6.84 2.82 -15.40
CA THR A 44 -5.65 3.60 -15.77
C THR A 44 -4.75 2.79 -16.70
N ASN A 45 -4.18 3.43 -17.71
CA ASN A 45 -3.23 2.82 -18.65
C ASN A 45 -1.84 3.45 -18.59
N LYS A 46 -1.61 4.36 -17.66
CA LYS A 46 -0.38 5.14 -17.58
C LYS A 46 0.48 4.84 -16.36
N ILE A 47 -0.10 4.31 -15.28
CA ILE A 47 0.67 3.92 -14.11
C ILE A 47 1.70 2.86 -14.48
N LYS A 48 2.93 3.03 -14.02
CA LYS A 48 4.00 2.07 -14.23
C LYS A 48 4.13 1.18 -13.01
N THR A 49 3.81 -0.11 -13.18
CA THR A 49 3.69 -1.04 -12.06
C THR A 49 4.30 -2.40 -12.38
N SER A 50 4.95 -3.00 -11.39
CA SER A 50 5.41 -4.39 -11.48
C SER A 50 4.33 -5.41 -11.07
N PHE A 51 3.06 -4.99 -10.97
CA PHE A 51 1.97 -5.86 -10.49
C PHE A 51 1.71 -7.07 -11.39
N VAL A 52 1.72 -6.91 -12.70
CA VAL A 52 1.40 -8.00 -13.65
C VAL A 52 2.55 -8.99 -13.84
N GLY A 53 3.77 -8.57 -13.47
CA GLY A 53 4.94 -9.33 -13.84
C GLY A 53 5.33 -9.14 -15.32
N GLU A 54 6.26 -9.91 -15.77
CA GLU A 54 7.08 -9.70 -16.96
C GLU A 54 6.35 -9.77 -18.30
N LYS A 55 6.75 -8.91 -19.24
CA LYS A 55 6.83 -9.33 -20.65
C LYS A 55 7.85 -10.45 -20.74
N LYS A 56 7.54 -11.50 -21.54
CA LYS A 56 8.40 -12.67 -21.74
C LYS A 56 9.89 -12.28 -21.82
N GLY A 57 10.66 -12.69 -20.83
CA GLY A 57 12.12 -12.57 -20.81
C GLY A 57 12.72 -11.40 -20.04
N LYS A 58 11.93 -10.53 -19.40
CA LYS A 58 12.44 -9.45 -18.53
C LYS A 58 12.08 -9.69 -17.07
N GLU A 59 13.05 -9.58 -16.19
CA GLU A 59 12.86 -9.86 -14.77
C GLU A 59 12.13 -8.72 -14.07
N VAL A 60 11.05 -9.04 -13.33
CA VAL A 60 10.40 -8.09 -12.42
C VAL A 60 11.37 -7.77 -11.29
N LEU A 61 11.70 -6.52 -11.17
CA LEU A 61 12.81 -6.03 -10.38
C LEU A 61 12.78 -6.40 -8.89
N LEU A 62 11.60 -6.31 -8.27
CA LEU A 62 11.48 -6.54 -6.83
C LEU A 62 11.42 -8.04 -6.49
N GLY A 63 10.91 -8.87 -7.39
CA GLY A 63 10.69 -10.29 -7.11
C GLY A 63 11.96 -11.17 -7.18
N LYS A 64 13.05 -10.68 -7.77
CA LYS A 64 14.26 -11.48 -8.01
C LYS A 64 15.56 -10.85 -7.51
N ASP A 65 15.57 -9.55 -7.16
CA ASP A 65 16.74 -8.93 -6.56
C ASP A 65 16.79 -9.25 -5.07
N GLN A 66 17.54 -10.30 -4.72
CA GLN A 66 17.67 -10.78 -3.34
C GLN A 66 18.22 -9.71 -2.40
N THR A 67 19.04 -8.79 -2.88
CA THR A 67 19.58 -7.70 -2.06
C THR A 67 18.49 -6.73 -1.68
N ILE A 68 17.68 -6.27 -2.65
CA ILE A 68 16.54 -5.38 -2.38
C ILE A 68 15.51 -6.07 -1.50
N LEU A 69 15.15 -7.32 -1.81
CA LEU A 69 14.20 -8.08 -1.02
C LEU A 69 14.64 -8.24 0.43
N SER A 70 15.92 -8.53 0.65
CA SER A 70 16.46 -8.66 2.01
C SER A 70 16.41 -7.34 2.79
N LEU A 71 16.74 -6.22 2.14
CA LEU A 71 16.67 -4.91 2.77
C LEU A 71 15.22 -4.50 3.09
N LEU A 72 14.30 -4.71 2.16
CA LEU A 72 12.87 -4.43 2.40
C LEU A 72 12.30 -5.32 3.50
N HIS A 73 12.66 -6.61 3.49
CA HIS A 73 12.23 -7.55 4.52
C HIS A 73 12.65 -7.08 5.92
N GLN A 74 13.92 -6.69 6.09
CA GLN A 74 14.44 -6.20 7.38
C GLN A 74 13.66 -4.97 7.89
N GLU A 75 13.33 -4.04 7.00
CA GLU A 75 12.58 -2.83 7.40
C GLU A 75 11.10 -3.13 7.67
N TYR A 76 10.48 -3.96 6.83
CA TYR A 76 9.06 -4.31 7.01
C TYR A 76 8.83 -5.19 8.23
N GLU A 77 9.76 -6.10 8.54
CA GLU A 77 9.71 -6.91 9.75
C GLU A 77 9.65 -6.06 11.03
N LYS A 78 10.40 -4.95 11.08
CA LYS A 78 10.33 -4.01 12.22
C LYS A 78 8.93 -3.42 12.40
N CYS A 79 8.27 -3.02 11.30
CA CYS A 79 6.91 -2.49 11.33
C CYS A 79 5.89 -3.57 11.72
N LEU A 80 6.05 -4.79 11.19
CA LEU A 80 5.18 -5.92 11.51
C LEU A 80 5.32 -6.35 12.97
N ASN A 81 6.53 -6.41 13.51
CA ASN A 81 6.76 -6.73 14.93
C ASN A 81 6.05 -5.72 15.84
N LYS A 82 6.11 -4.43 15.53
CA LYS A 82 5.37 -3.41 16.29
C LYS A 82 3.86 -3.59 16.15
N PHE A 83 3.37 -3.86 14.94
CA PHE A 83 1.95 -4.07 14.71
C PHE A 83 1.39 -5.26 15.48
N PHE A 84 2.12 -6.37 15.50
CA PHE A 84 1.76 -7.57 16.25
C PHE A 84 2.18 -7.52 17.71
N GLU A 85 2.62 -6.33 18.22
CA GLU A 85 3.01 -6.10 19.61
C GLU A 85 4.08 -7.09 20.11
N ASN A 86 4.98 -7.53 19.21
CA ASN A 86 5.98 -8.57 19.43
C ASN A 86 5.41 -9.94 19.84
N ALA A 87 4.12 -10.19 19.60
CA ALA A 87 3.56 -11.52 19.72
C ALA A 87 4.14 -12.44 18.63
N HIS A 88 4.05 -13.75 18.86
CA HIS A 88 4.40 -14.72 17.83
C HIS A 88 3.45 -14.58 16.63
N TYR A 89 4.00 -14.48 15.43
CA TYR A 89 3.21 -14.49 14.20
C TYR A 89 3.98 -15.16 13.06
N SER A 90 3.24 -15.73 12.12
CA SER A 90 3.77 -16.08 10.82
C SER A 90 2.89 -15.55 9.71
N ILE A 91 3.49 -15.12 8.63
CA ILE A 91 2.80 -14.55 7.48
C ILE A 91 3.21 -15.25 6.19
N SER A 92 2.30 -15.26 5.23
CA SER A 92 2.58 -15.62 3.84
C SER A 92 2.38 -14.38 2.97
N VAL A 93 3.48 -13.89 2.38
CA VAL A 93 3.41 -12.80 1.40
C VAL A 93 2.83 -13.35 0.10
N ASP A 94 1.70 -12.82 -0.31
CA ASP A 94 1.05 -13.17 -1.57
C ASP A 94 1.71 -12.45 -2.73
N LYS A 95 1.96 -11.15 -2.58
CA LYS A 95 2.53 -10.31 -3.62
C LYS A 95 3.27 -9.10 -3.05
N LEU A 96 4.37 -8.75 -3.72
CA LEU A 96 5.14 -7.52 -3.51
C LEU A 96 5.36 -6.85 -4.87
N TRP A 97 5.01 -5.56 -4.99
CA TRP A 97 5.17 -4.81 -6.24
C TRP A 97 5.39 -3.33 -5.97
N TYR A 98 5.84 -2.61 -6.98
CA TYR A 98 5.89 -1.15 -6.92
C TYR A 98 4.88 -0.52 -7.89
N ASN A 99 4.51 0.72 -7.59
CA ASN A 99 3.79 1.62 -8.46
C ASN A 99 4.57 2.93 -8.59
N CYS A 100 4.79 3.37 -9.84
CA CYS A 100 5.41 4.64 -10.15
C CYS A 100 4.39 5.51 -10.90
N TYR A 101 4.09 6.65 -10.32
CA TYR A 101 3.12 7.62 -10.85
C TYR A 101 3.86 8.85 -11.35
N VAL A 102 3.65 9.18 -12.62
CA VAL A 102 4.14 10.39 -13.27
C VAL A 102 3.00 11.01 -14.08
N ASP A 103 3.10 12.27 -14.42
CA ASP A 103 2.16 12.97 -15.33
C ASP A 103 0.67 12.90 -14.91
N GLY A 104 0.40 12.97 -13.61
CA GLY A 104 -0.98 12.96 -13.10
C GLY A 104 -1.65 11.59 -13.14
N GLU A 105 -0.89 10.51 -13.19
CA GLU A 105 -1.40 9.15 -13.12
C GLU A 105 -2.11 8.88 -11.80
N PHE A 106 -3.03 7.93 -11.83
CA PHE A 106 -3.90 7.60 -10.70
C PHE A 106 -4.10 6.09 -10.59
N GLN A 107 -4.66 5.67 -9.46
CA GLN A 107 -5.17 4.31 -9.25
C GLN A 107 -6.64 4.41 -8.86
N GLU A 108 -7.50 3.74 -9.60
CA GLU A 108 -8.93 3.70 -9.30
C GLU A 108 -9.23 3.08 -7.93
N MET A 109 -10.42 3.39 -7.39
CA MET A 109 -10.90 2.82 -6.13
C MET A 109 -11.11 1.32 -6.24
N HIS A 110 -10.35 0.53 -5.52
CA HIS A 110 -10.35 -0.93 -5.55
C HIS A 110 -10.15 -1.52 -4.15
N CYS A 111 -10.23 -2.83 -4.03
CA CYS A 111 -9.85 -3.61 -2.85
C CYS A 111 -9.21 -4.93 -3.29
N HIS A 112 -8.52 -5.60 -2.36
CA HIS A 112 -7.78 -6.83 -2.65
C HIS A 112 -8.51 -8.09 -2.20
N VAL A 113 -9.82 -8.13 -2.36
CA VAL A 113 -10.66 -9.29 -2.04
C VAL A 113 -10.78 -10.21 -3.25
N GLY A 114 -9.76 -10.99 -3.52
CA GLY A 114 -9.75 -12.00 -4.57
C GLY A 114 -10.64 -13.21 -4.27
N GLN A 115 -10.37 -14.36 -4.91
CA GLN A 115 -11.04 -15.63 -4.64
C GLN A 115 -10.99 -16.00 -3.15
N PRO A 116 -12.04 -16.61 -2.56
CA PRO A 116 -12.10 -16.91 -1.12
C PRO A 116 -10.90 -17.67 -0.57
N SER A 117 -10.33 -18.58 -1.37
CA SER A 117 -9.16 -19.39 -0.99
C SER A 117 -7.84 -18.61 -1.00
N ASN A 118 -7.81 -17.43 -1.62
CA ASN A 118 -6.58 -16.66 -1.82
C ASN A 118 -6.70 -15.18 -1.47
N ARG A 119 -7.54 -14.84 -0.47
CA ARG A 119 -7.69 -13.45 -0.01
C ARG A 119 -6.55 -13.09 0.92
N PRO A 120 -5.80 -12.01 0.65
CA PRO A 120 -4.90 -11.44 1.64
C PRO A 120 -5.70 -10.87 2.80
N HIS A 121 -5.13 -10.94 4.01
CA HIS A 121 -5.74 -10.32 5.20
C HIS A 121 -5.42 -8.82 5.25
N PHE A 122 -4.18 -8.49 4.92
CA PHE A 122 -3.67 -7.12 4.97
C PHE A 122 -3.01 -6.72 3.66
N SER A 123 -3.16 -5.44 3.35
CA SER A 123 -2.44 -4.73 2.30
C SER A 123 -1.57 -3.67 2.94
N CYS A 124 -0.36 -3.50 2.42
CA CYS A 124 0.60 -2.50 2.90
C CYS A 124 1.01 -1.58 1.76
N VAL A 125 1.34 -0.33 2.11
CA VAL A 125 1.92 0.64 1.20
C VAL A 125 3.07 1.36 1.92
N HIS A 126 4.26 1.27 1.35
CA HIS A 126 5.45 2.04 1.72
C HIS A 126 5.62 3.20 0.73
N PHE A 127 5.66 4.42 1.22
CA PHE A 127 5.82 5.64 0.42
C PHE A 127 7.30 5.93 0.20
N LEU A 128 7.90 5.23 -0.76
CA LEU A 128 9.34 5.25 -1.02
C LEU A 128 9.83 6.60 -1.56
N SER A 129 9.09 7.20 -2.50
CA SER A 129 9.33 8.56 -3.01
C SER A 129 8.02 9.32 -2.96
N PHE A 130 7.95 10.30 -2.08
CA PHE A 130 6.71 11.02 -1.81
C PHE A 130 6.97 12.44 -1.33
N ASP A 131 6.34 13.40 -2.00
CA ASP A 131 6.31 14.81 -1.60
C ASP A 131 4.90 15.13 -1.10
N SER A 132 4.73 15.35 0.20
CA SER A 132 3.42 15.60 0.83
C SER A 132 2.73 16.89 0.37
N ILE A 133 3.47 17.81 -0.26
CA ILE A 133 2.92 19.06 -0.82
C ILE A 133 2.35 18.82 -2.22
N ARG A 134 3.01 17.99 -3.02
CA ARG A 134 2.68 17.77 -4.45
C ARG A 134 1.83 16.54 -4.66
N HIS A 135 2.16 15.44 -3.98
CA HIS A 135 1.54 14.15 -4.21
C HIS A 135 0.30 13.96 -3.34
N LYS A 136 -0.71 13.33 -3.91
CA LYS A 136 -1.86 12.86 -3.13
C LYS A 136 -1.50 11.54 -2.42
N PRO A 137 -1.87 11.37 -1.14
CA PRO A 137 -1.74 10.08 -0.46
C PRO A 137 -2.71 9.06 -1.06
N VAL A 138 -2.69 7.86 -0.52
CA VAL A 138 -3.80 6.91 -0.69
C VAL A 138 -5.05 7.52 -0.07
N VAL A 139 -6.20 7.28 -0.67
CA VAL A 139 -7.50 7.64 -0.12
C VAL A 139 -8.27 6.37 0.22
N PHE A 140 -8.90 6.34 1.37
CA PHE A 140 -9.77 5.25 1.81
C PHE A 140 -11.24 5.66 1.72
N GLU A 141 -12.08 4.77 1.21
CA GLU A 141 -13.53 4.94 1.19
C GLU A 141 -14.14 4.28 2.43
N ASP A 142 -15.09 4.97 3.08
CA ASP A 142 -15.82 4.39 4.21
C ASP A 142 -16.65 3.18 3.75
N PRO A 143 -16.38 1.96 4.25
CA PRO A 143 -17.05 0.75 3.80
C PRO A 143 -18.54 0.71 4.14
N ILE A 144 -19.01 1.55 5.06
CA ILE A 144 -20.42 1.63 5.47
C ILE A 144 -21.05 2.97 5.16
N TYR A 145 -20.45 3.77 4.28
CA TYR A 145 -20.93 5.09 3.91
C TYR A 145 -22.42 5.11 3.56
N GLN A 146 -22.89 4.19 2.73
CA GLN A 146 -24.28 4.12 2.32
C GLN A 146 -25.23 3.93 3.50
N LEU A 147 -24.83 3.18 4.53
CA LEU A 147 -25.63 3.01 5.74
C LEU A 147 -25.60 4.27 6.62
N ARG A 148 -24.47 4.95 6.66
CA ARG A 148 -24.33 6.20 7.44
C ARG A 148 -25.09 7.36 6.82
N VAL A 149 -25.18 7.43 5.48
CA VAL A 149 -26.00 8.43 4.76
C VAL A 149 -27.46 8.41 5.19
N LEU A 150 -27.97 7.24 5.57
CA LEU A 150 -29.33 7.06 6.04
C LEU A 150 -29.50 7.34 7.54
N SER A 151 -28.41 7.64 8.24
CA SER A 151 -28.39 7.86 9.69
C SER A 151 -28.36 9.36 10.04
N VAL A 152 -28.73 9.67 11.29
CA VAL A 152 -28.68 11.04 11.84
C VAL A 152 -27.24 11.60 11.88
N GLU A 153 -26.22 10.77 11.76
CA GLU A 153 -24.81 11.19 11.74
C GLU A 153 -24.48 12.11 10.56
N MET A 154 -25.22 12.02 9.46
CA MET A 154 -25.06 12.89 8.28
C MET A 154 -25.54 14.33 8.50
N ILE A 155 -26.29 14.60 9.56
CA ILE A 155 -26.81 15.95 9.84
C ILE A 155 -25.68 16.90 10.29
N ASP A 156 -24.54 16.37 10.68
CA ASP A 156 -23.44 17.11 11.30
C ASP A 156 -22.45 17.74 10.29
N ASN A 157 -22.68 17.64 8.98
CA ASN A 157 -21.84 18.20 7.89
C ASN A 157 -20.29 17.97 8.03
N GLN A 158 -19.84 17.24 9.04
CA GLN A 158 -18.42 16.95 9.30
C GLN A 158 -18.01 15.56 8.80
N TYR A 159 -18.96 14.79 8.30
CA TYR A 159 -18.72 13.44 7.85
C TYR A 159 -18.20 13.43 6.40
N SER A 160 -17.05 12.83 6.19
CA SER A 160 -16.50 12.55 4.87
C SER A 160 -16.64 11.07 4.54
N SER A 161 -17.07 10.76 3.31
CA SER A 161 -17.05 9.38 2.79
C SER A 161 -15.63 8.87 2.52
N GLU A 162 -14.67 9.77 2.53
CA GLU A 162 -13.28 9.49 2.22
C GLU A 162 -12.37 9.94 3.36
N HIS A 163 -11.33 9.14 3.61
CA HIS A 163 -10.26 9.46 4.55
C HIS A 163 -8.93 9.55 3.83
N TYR A 164 -8.23 10.65 4.05
CA TYR A 164 -6.88 10.91 3.55
C TYR A 164 -5.89 10.82 4.72
N PRO A 165 -5.07 9.77 4.80
CA PRO A 165 -4.07 9.70 5.85
C PRO A 165 -3.00 10.79 5.66
N ASP A 166 -2.53 11.35 6.77
CA ASP A 166 -1.37 12.23 6.77
C ASP A 166 -0.10 11.40 6.53
N ILE A 167 0.51 11.55 5.35
CA ILE A 167 1.61 10.73 4.86
C ILE A 167 2.83 11.59 4.58
N GLN A 168 3.98 11.06 4.98
CA GLN A 168 5.30 11.57 4.66
C GLN A 168 6.09 10.51 3.87
N GLU A 169 7.17 10.95 3.22
CA GLU A 169 8.14 10.02 2.62
C GLU A 169 8.72 9.10 3.69
N GLY A 170 8.85 7.81 3.38
CA GLY A 170 9.31 6.77 4.31
C GLY A 170 8.21 6.19 5.20
N ASP A 171 6.98 6.72 5.14
CA ASP A 171 5.87 6.12 5.88
C ASP A 171 5.48 4.76 5.30
N PHE A 172 5.11 3.87 6.22
CA PHE A 172 4.56 2.55 5.93
C PHE A 172 3.18 2.45 6.56
N ILE A 173 2.17 2.16 5.75
CA ILE A 173 0.82 1.93 6.25
C ILE A 173 0.39 0.50 5.97
N MET A 174 -0.44 -0.03 6.85
CA MET A 174 -1.05 -1.34 6.72
C MET A 174 -2.53 -1.26 7.06
N PHE A 175 -3.37 -1.90 6.26
CA PHE A 175 -4.82 -1.85 6.40
C PHE A 175 -5.46 -3.17 5.94
N PRO A 176 -6.69 -3.47 6.40
CA PRO A 176 -7.42 -4.64 5.94
C PRO A 176 -7.61 -4.64 4.43
N SER A 177 -7.31 -5.74 3.77
CA SER A 177 -7.33 -5.83 2.30
C SER A 177 -8.71 -5.62 1.68
N TYR A 178 -9.79 -5.75 2.45
CA TYR A 178 -11.15 -5.46 2.00
C TYR A 178 -11.45 -3.97 1.90
N LEU A 179 -10.66 -3.10 2.55
CA LEU A 179 -10.89 -1.66 2.59
C LEU A 179 -10.65 -1.07 1.20
N ARG A 180 -11.68 -0.43 0.65
CA ARG A 180 -11.58 0.21 -0.65
C ARG A 180 -10.67 1.43 -0.56
N HIS A 181 -9.74 1.50 -1.50
CA HIS A 181 -8.74 2.56 -1.55
C HIS A 181 -8.33 2.86 -2.98
N GLY A 182 -7.77 4.04 -3.18
CA GLY A 182 -7.30 4.49 -4.48
C GLY A 182 -6.26 5.59 -4.34
N VAL A 183 -5.85 6.14 -5.46
CA VAL A 183 -4.94 7.29 -5.54
C VAL A 183 -5.47 8.27 -6.57
N TYR A 184 -5.79 9.47 -6.16
CA TYR A 184 -6.21 10.52 -7.09
C TYR A 184 -5.02 11.11 -7.87
N PRO A 185 -5.28 11.64 -9.07
CA PRO A 185 -4.27 12.35 -9.84
C PRO A 185 -3.59 13.44 -9.01
N SER A 186 -2.28 13.53 -9.14
CA SER A 186 -1.49 14.59 -8.49
C SER A 186 -0.32 15.01 -9.38
N PRO A 187 0.16 16.25 -9.22
CA PRO A 187 1.35 16.70 -9.95
C PRO A 187 2.56 15.84 -9.59
N SER A 188 2.97 15.00 -10.50
CA SER A 188 4.19 14.19 -10.41
C SER A 188 4.92 14.28 -11.74
N THR A 189 6.23 14.30 -11.71
CA THR A 189 7.07 14.42 -12.91
C THR A 189 8.15 13.33 -12.88
N PRO A 190 8.83 13.06 -13.99
CA PRO A 190 9.96 12.13 -13.99
C PRO A 190 11.06 12.51 -13.00
N ASP A 191 11.26 13.81 -12.72
CA ASP A 191 12.25 14.29 -11.74
C ASP A 191 11.75 14.14 -10.29
N TYR A 192 10.43 14.09 -10.10
CA TYR A 192 9.77 13.95 -8.80
C TYR A 192 8.64 12.90 -8.89
N PRO A 193 8.98 11.64 -9.17
CA PRO A 193 7.97 10.59 -9.28
C PRO A 193 7.40 10.24 -7.91
N ARG A 194 6.10 9.96 -7.86
CA ARG A 194 5.50 9.31 -6.71
C ARG A 194 5.71 7.81 -6.84
N ILE A 195 6.51 7.24 -5.95
CA ILE A 195 6.81 5.80 -5.96
C ILE A 195 6.37 5.16 -4.65
N THR A 196 5.58 4.11 -4.75
CA THR A 196 5.18 3.28 -3.61
C THR A 196 5.57 1.83 -3.85
N ILE A 197 5.88 1.13 -2.75
CA ILE A 197 6.00 -0.33 -2.73
C ILE A 197 4.80 -0.87 -1.99
N SER A 198 4.09 -1.79 -2.61
CA SER A 198 2.89 -2.40 -2.05
C SER A 198 3.12 -3.88 -1.79
N MET A 199 2.50 -4.40 -0.73
CA MET A 199 2.58 -5.80 -0.33
C MET A 199 1.21 -6.28 0.14
N ASN A 200 0.85 -7.50 -0.28
CA ASN A 200 -0.29 -8.22 0.26
C ASN A 200 0.19 -9.45 1.03
N PHE A 201 -0.40 -9.74 2.17
CA PHE A 201 -0.07 -10.92 2.94
C PHE A 201 -1.26 -11.52 3.71
N LYS A 202 -1.10 -12.79 4.09
CA LYS A 202 -1.98 -13.51 5.01
C LYS A 202 -1.26 -13.73 6.33
N VAL A 203 -1.98 -13.61 7.43
CA VAL A 203 -1.53 -14.11 8.72
C VAL A 203 -1.88 -15.59 8.77
N LEU A 204 -0.88 -16.43 8.95
CA LEU A 204 -1.04 -17.88 9.07
C LEU A 204 -1.20 -18.30 10.53
N GLU A 205 -0.40 -17.68 11.41
CA GLU A 205 -0.39 -17.90 12.84
C GLU A 205 -0.28 -16.57 13.56
N TYR A 206 -0.98 -16.45 14.67
CA TYR A 206 -0.91 -15.31 15.58
C TYR A 206 -1.37 -15.74 16.98
N GLY A 207 -0.60 -15.40 17.99
CA GLY A 207 -0.95 -15.66 19.38
C GLY A 207 0.26 -15.64 20.30
N GLU A 208 0.02 -15.80 21.59
CA GLU A 208 1.08 -16.04 22.55
C GLU A 208 1.64 -17.45 22.35
N GLU A 209 2.96 -17.64 22.48
CA GLU A 209 3.53 -18.98 22.57
C GLU A 209 2.90 -19.67 23.78
N VAL A 210 2.08 -20.66 23.53
CA VAL A 210 1.64 -21.57 24.59
C VAL A 210 2.84 -22.45 24.90
N PHE A 211 3.65 -22.06 25.87
CA PHE A 211 4.66 -22.96 26.43
C PHE A 211 3.93 -24.15 27.05
N SER A 212 3.95 -25.26 26.34
CA SER A 212 3.47 -26.57 26.81
C SER A 212 4.53 -27.27 27.65
#